data_bb70508c0c9e1f01fbc3926c0f554efb
#
_entry.id   bb70508c0c9e1f01fbc3926c0f554efb
#
_cell.length_a   1.000
_cell.length_b   1.000
_cell.length_c   1.000
_cell.angle_alpha   90.00
_cell.angle_beta   90.00
_cell.angle_gamma   90.00
#
_symmetry.space_group_name_H-M   'P 1'
#
loop_
_entity.id
_entity.type
_entity.pdbx_description
1 polymer ?
#
loop_
_entity_poly.entity_id
_entity_poly.type
_entity_poly.pdbx_seq_one_letter_code
_entity_poly.pdbx_strand_id
1 'polypeptide(L)'
;MHAGDDPVFRIRGLTKTYGSGLTEVRALAGVDLDLQEGELIVLLGPSGSGKTTFLNNIGGLDVPTSGELKYRELDLAAADEDRLTQYRRISVGFVFQFYNLIPSLTARENVALITEISRNAMPAEEALGMVHLGARLDHFPAQLSGGEQQRVAIARAIAKRPEVLLCDEPTGALDVQTGIVVLEAIERVNRQLGALTVIITHNAVMADMADRVIRFSDGRVQSIQQNTQRALPSSLKW
;
A
#
# COMPACT_ATOMS: atom_id res chain seq x y z
N MET A 1 9.19 -16.05 23.68
CA MET A 1 9.99 -15.57 22.55
C MET A 1 9.61 -16.48 21.39
N HIS A 2 8.76 -15.99 20.47
CA HIS A 2 8.36 -16.75 19.30
C HIS A 2 9.44 -16.56 18.22
N ALA A 3 9.93 -17.66 17.66
CA ALA A 3 10.82 -17.67 16.52
C ALA A 3 10.00 -17.21 15.28
N GLY A 4 10.15 -15.92 14.91
CA GLY A 4 9.45 -15.29 13.82
C GLY A 4 9.49 -13.76 13.85
N ASP A 5 10.29 -13.15 14.71
CA ASP A 5 10.20 -11.71 15.04
C ASP A 5 11.12 -10.78 14.23
N ASP A 6 11.66 -11.18 13.08
CA ASP A 6 12.35 -10.21 12.24
C ASP A 6 11.31 -9.41 11.43
N PRO A 7 11.29 -8.06 11.58
CA PRO A 7 10.33 -7.24 10.88
C PRO A 7 10.52 -7.30 9.36
N VAL A 8 9.43 -7.16 8.60
CA VAL A 8 9.50 -6.99 7.13
C VAL A 8 10.27 -5.74 6.78
N PHE A 9 10.03 -4.65 7.53
CA PHE A 9 10.85 -3.43 7.42
C PHE A 9 11.46 -3.06 8.76
N ARG A 10 12.77 -2.74 8.71
CA ARG A 10 13.50 -2.05 9.78
C ARG A 10 13.90 -0.67 9.29
N ILE A 11 13.44 0.37 10.00
CA ILE A 11 13.59 1.77 9.61
C ILE A 11 14.18 2.51 10.79
N ARG A 12 15.32 3.23 10.59
CA ARG A 12 15.97 3.98 11.66
C ARG A 12 16.46 5.34 11.15
N GLY A 13 16.03 6.40 11.82
CA GLY A 13 16.41 7.77 11.53
C GLY A 13 16.15 8.20 10.09
N LEU A 14 15.12 7.63 9.42
CA LEU A 14 14.88 7.85 8.01
C LEU A 14 14.55 9.32 7.73
N THR A 15 15.28 9.94 6.81
CA THR A 15 15.03 11.31 6.35
C THR A 15 14.84 11.37 4.86
N LYS A 16 14.02 12.34 4.41
CA LYS A 16 13.92 12.69 2.99
C LYS A 16 13.78 14.19 2.85
N THR A 17 14.68 14.77 2.07
CA THR A 17 14.70 16.19 1.75
C THR A 17 14.62 16.36 0.24
N TYR A 18 13.77 17.25 -0.24
CA TYR A 18 13.64 17.65 -1.63
C TYR A 18 14.12 19.09 -1.81
N GLY A 19 14.64 19.41 -2.98
CA GLY A 19 15.17 20.73 -3.30
C GLY A 19 16.51 21.03 -2.64
N SER A 20 16.92 22.29 -2.67
CA SER A 20 18.16 22.78 -2.07
C SER A 20 18.03 24.25 -1.70
N GLY A 21 18.80 24.71 -0.69
CA GLY A 21 18.82 26.09 -0.25
C GLY A 21 17.45 26.58 0.21
N LEU A 22 16.97 27.71 -0.32
CA LEU A 22 15.71 28.34 0.09
C LEU A 22 14.44 27.55 -0.28
N THR A 23 14.55 26.54 -1.16
CA THR A 23 13.43 25.69 -1.59
C THR A 23 13.48 24.31 -0.94
N GLU A 24 14.33 24.12 0.05
CA GLU A 24 14.48 22.84 0.74
C GLU A 24 13.21 22.49 1.54
N VAL A 25 12.67 21.30 1.28
CA VAL A 25 11.52 20.74 2.00
C VAL A 25 11.93 19.41 2.63
N ARG A 26 11.94 19.35 3.95
CA ARG A 26 12.21 18.14 4.70
C ARG A 26 10.93 17.33 4.89
N ALA A 27 10.67 16.44 3.94
CA ALA A 27 9.45 15.64 3.90
C ALA A 27 9.44 14.49 4.93
N LEU A 28 10.62 13.91 5.26
CA LEU A 28 10.80 13.00 6.40
C LEU A 28 11.93 13.53 7.30
N ALA A 29 11.72 13.47 8.61
CA ALA A 29 12.56 14.17 9.58
C ALA A 29 13.07 13.25 10.72
N GLY A 30 13.42 12.01 10.39
CA GLY A 30 13.91 11.01 11.32
C GLY A 30 12.79 10.07 11.78
N VAL A 31 12.40 9.13 10.90
CA VAL A 31 11.37 8.13 11.18
C VAL A 31 12.05 6.85 11.66
N ASP A 32 11.58 6.34 12.81
CA ASP A 32 11.96 5.06 13.39
C ASP A 32 10.72 4.17 13.47
N LEU A 33 10.72 3.03 12.75
CA LEU A 33 9.60 2.09 12.70
C LEU A 33 10.10 0.67 12.39
N ASP A 34 9.41 -0.32 12.95
CA ASP A 34 9.46 -1.71 12.52
C ASP A 34 8.05 -2.11 12.04
N LEU A 35 7.95 -2.70 10.84
CA LEU A 35 6.68 -3.15 10.26
C LEU A 35 6.71 -4.67 10.12
N GLN A 36 5.65 -5.33 10.61
CA GLN A 36 5.59 -6.79 10.72
C GLN A 36 4.84 -7.45 9.55
N GLU A 37 5.13 -8.70 9.30
CA GLU A 37 4.40 -9.52 8.32
C GLU A 37 2.93 -9.68 8.71
N GLY A 38 2.04 -9.62 7.72
CA GLY A 38 0.59 -9.79 7.91
C GLY A 38 -0.11 -8.62 8.61
N GLU A 39 0.62 -7.62 9.12
CA GLU A 39 -0.01 -6.44 9.72
C GLU A 39 -0.85 -5.67 8.71
N LEU A 40 -1.99 -5.17 9.15
CA LEU A 40 -2.71 -4.08 8.48
C LEU A 40 -2.48 -2.80 9.27
N ILE A 41 -1.79 -1.85 8.64
CA ILE A 41 -1.40 -0.58 9.23
C ILE A 41 -2.14 0.56 8.54
N VAL A 42 -2.67 1.49 9.32
CA VAL A 42 -3.21 2.75 8.82
C VAL A 42 -2.29 3.90 9.23
N LEU A 43 -1.74 4.60 8.23
CA LEU A 43 -1.00 5.85 8.42
C LEU A 43 -1.95 7.03 8.31
N LEU A 44 -2.14 7.75 9.40
CA LEU A 44 -2.96 8.94 9.49
C LEU A 44 -2.12 10.22 9.60
N GLY A 45 -2.63 11.29 9.05
CA GLY A 45 -2.05 12.62 9.20
C GLY A 45 -2.57 13.60 8.15
N PRO A 46 -2.38 14.91 8.36
CA PRO A 46 -2.80 15.92 7.40
C PRO A 46 -2.07 15.80 6.06
N SER A 47 -2.58 16.46 5.02
CA SER A 47 -1.86 16.59 3.76
C SER A 47 -0.49 17.25 4.00
N GLY A 48 0.54 16.79 3.29
CA GLY A 48 1.90 17.29 3.45
C GLY A 48 2.65 16.77 4.69
N SER A 49 2.08 15.89 5.52
CA SER A 49 2.76 15.35 6.71
C SER A 49 3.89 14.35 6.43
N GLY A 50 4.14 13.98 5.16
CA GLY A 50 5.20 13.07 4.77
C GLY A 50 4.75 11.62 4.48
N LYS A 51 3.46 11.29 4.62
CA LYS A 51 2.96 9.91 4.44
C LYS A 51 3.26 9.32 3.06
N THR A 52 2.90 10.03 1.99
CA THR A 52 3.17 9.58 0.61
C THR A 52 4.67 9.46 0.35
N THR A 53 5.50 10.38 0.88
CA THR A 53 6.95 10.28 0.82
C THR A 53 7.46 9.03 1.54
N PHE A 54 6.93 8.73 2.73
CA PHE A 54 7.25 7.52 3.47
C PHE A 54 6.87 6.26 2.66
N LEU A 55 5.64 6.22 2.12
CA LEU A 55 5.17 5.11 1.28
C LEU A 55 6.06 4.92 0.05
N ASN A 56 6.45 5.99 -0.63
CA ASN A 56 7.33 5.93 -1.80
C ASN A 56 8.71 5.37 -1.45
N ASN A 57 9.25 5.72 -0.27
CA ASN A 57 10.54 5.19 0.19
C ASN A 57 10.43 3.69 0.50
N ILE A 58 9.47 3.24 1.31
CA ILE A 58 9.30 1.81 1.61
C ILE A 58 8.89 1.01 0.38
N GLY A 59 8.23 1.65 -0.59
CA GLY A 59 7.88 1.04 -1.87
C GLY A 59 9.01 0.99 -2.90
N GLY A 60 10.17 1.59 -2.60
CA GLY A 60 11.30 1.67 -3.53
C GLY A 60 11.03 2.53 -4.77
N LEU A 61 10.06 3.45 -4.71
CA LEU A 61 9.79 4.46 -5.75
C LEU A 61 10.68 5.69 -5.61
N ASP A 62 11.21 5.90 -4.41
CA ASP A 62 12.14 6.98 -4.10
C ASP A 62 13.15 6.47 -3.07
N VAL A 63 14.33 7.08 -3.02
CA VAL A 63 15.39 6.73 -2.07
C VAL A 63 15.47 7.77 -0.96
N PRO A 64 15.74 7.38 0.29
CA PRO A 64 15.89 8.33 1.38
C PRO A 64 17.12 9.22 1.19
N THR A 65 17.14 10.39 1.84
CA THR A 65 18.31 11.25 1.89
C THR A 65 19.34 10.70 2.88
N SER A 66 18.88 10.15 4.01
CA SER A 66 19.73 9.47 4.99
C SER A 66 18.90 8.56 5.91
N GLY A 67 19.59 7.80 6.76
CA GLY A 67 18.98 6.82 7.66
C GLY A 67 19.03 5.41 7.09
N GLU A 68 18.54 4.46 7.88
CA GLU A 68 18.48 3.04 7.49
C GLU A 68 17.06 2.70 7.02
N LEU A 69 16.95 2.01 5.89
CA LEU A 69 15.70 1.46 5.36
C LEU A 69 15.99 0.05 4.82
N LYS A 70 15.69 -0.94 5.62
CA LYS A 70 15.82 -2.36 5.24
C LYS A 70 14.47 -3.01 5.04
N TYR A 71 14.34 -3.72 3.93
CA TYR A 71 13.30 -4.70 3.66
C TYR A 71 13.93 -6.08 3.77
N ARG A 72 13.58 -6.85 4.81
CA ARG A 72 14.30 -8.09 5.14
C ARG A 72 15.82 -7.80 5.17
N GLU A 73 16.60 -8.56 4.38
CA GLU A 73 18.04 -8.37 4.24
C GLU A 73 18.44 -7.30 3.18
N LEU A 74 17.49 -6.80 2.40
CA LEU A 74 17.75 -5.82 1.35
C LEU A 74 17.80 -4.40 1.93
N ASP A 75 18.95 -3.74 1.80
CA ASP A 75 19.09 -2.31 2.11
C ASP A 75 18.55 -1.47 0.95
N LEU A 76 17.34 -0.92 1.11
CA LEU A 76 16.70 -0.09 0.10
C LEU A 76 17.33 1.31 0.00
N ALA A 77 17.99 1.78 1.07
CA ALA A 77 18.66 3.08 1.05
C ALA A 77 19.93 3.07 0.20
N ALA A 78 20.58 1.91 0.06
CA ALA A 78 21.82 1.72 -0.71
C ALA A 78 21.58 0.94 -2.02
N ALA A 79 20.35 0.52 -2.32
CA ALA A 79 20.03 -0.26 -3.50
C ALA A 79 20.10 0.60 -4.78
N ASP A 80 20.67 0.03 -5.84
CA ASP A 80 20.63 0.60 -7.17
C ASP A 80 19.24 0.44 -7.82
N GLU A 81 19.03 1.10 -8.96
CA GLU A 81 17.72 1.10 -9.64
C GLU A 81 17.32 -0.30 -10.12
N ASP A 82 18.24 -1.17 -10.47
CA ASP A 82 17.95 -2.54 -10.90
C ASP A 82 17.41 -3.37 -9.72
N ARG A 83 18.01 -3.26 -8.54
CA ARG A 83 17.55 -3.89 -7.30
C ARG A 83 16.20 -3.35 -6.85
N LEU A 84 16.01 -2.02 -6.90
CA LEU A 84 14.73 -1.39 -6.59
C LEU A 84 13.64 -1.83 -7.56
N THR A 85 13.96 -1.94 -8.85
CA THR A 85 13.02 -2.45 -9.86
C THR A 85 12.66 -3.91 -9.60
N GLN A 86 13.62 -4.76 -9.25
CA GLN A 86 13.36 -6.15 -8.88
C GLN A 86 12.52 -6.25 -7.62
N TYR A 87 12.82 -5.44 -6.61
CA TYR A 87 12.04 -5.35 -5.37
C TYR A 87 10.58 -4.98 -5.65
N ARG A 88 10.34 -3.89 -6.41
CA ARG A 88 8.99 -3.48 -6.82
C ARG A 88 8.26 -4.57 -7.61
N ARG A 89 8.98 -5.24 -8.52
CA ARG A 89 8.41 -6.31 -9.36
C ARG A 89 7.93 -7.49 -8.54
N ILE A 90 8.70 -7.92 -7.54
CA ILE A 90 8.46 -9.17 -6.82
C ILE A 90 7.63 -8.94 -5.56
N SER A 91 8.02 -7.97 -4.74
CA SER A 91 7.60 -7.89 -3.34
C SER A 91 6.50 -6.87 -3.07
N VAL A 92 6.33 -5.84 -3.92
CA VAL A 92 5.43 -4.71 -3.59
C VAL A 92 4.25 -4.59 -4.54
N GLY A 93 3.02 -4.66 -4.02
CA GLY A 93 1.81 -4.24 -4.71
C GLY A 93 1.46 -2.79 -4.38
N PHE A 94 1.12 -1.99 -5.41
CA PHE A 94 0.70 -0.60 -5.24
C PHE A 94 -0.76 -0.43 -5.63
N VAL A 95 -1.51 0.27 -4.78
CA VAL A 95 -2.88 0.74 -5.01
C VAL A 95 -2.90 2.26 -4.84
N PHE A 96 -3.19 2.98 -5.90
CA PHE A 96 -3.22 4.45 -5.92
C PHE A 96 -4.64 4.98 -5.89
N GLN A 97 -4.81 6.22 -5.48
CA GLN A 97 -6.09 6.93 -5.45
C GLN A 97 -6.75 7.02 -6.85
N PHE A 98 -5.96 7.23 -7.90
CA PHE A 98 -6.41 7.31 -9.29
C PHE A 98 -6.09 6.00 -10.01
N TYR A 99 -6.72 4.96 -9.71
CA TYR A 99 -6.71 3.59 -10.25
C TYR A 99 -5.56 3.21 -11.21
N ASN A 100 -5.09 4.11 -12.05
CA ASN A 100 -4.01 3.96 -13.04
C ASN A 100 -4.21 2.72 -13.95
N LEU A 101 -5.46 2.48 -14.36
CA LEU A 101 -5.80 1.43 -15.32
C LEU A 101 -5.49 1.91 -16.74
N ILE A 102 -5.11 0.97 -17.60
CA ILE A 102 -4.93 1.22 -19.02
C ILE A 102 -6.32 1.21 -19.68
N PRO A 103 -6.81 2.34 -20.23
CA PRO A 103 -8.20 2.46 -20.68
C PRO A 103 -8.57 1.53 -21.86
N SER A 104 -7.59 1.16 -22.67
CA SER A 104 -7.76 0.28 -23.84
C SER A 104 -7.71 -1.21 -23.52
N LEU A 105 -7.48 -1.58 -22.27
CA LEU A 105 -7.43 -2.96 -21.79
C LEU A 105 -8.63 -3.25 -20.90
N THR A 106 -9.16 -4.47 -21.00
CA THR A 106 -10.20 -4.99 -20.11
C THR A 106 -9.68 -5.14 -18.68
N ALA A 107 -10.57 -5.41 -17.72
CA ALA A 107 -10.18 -5.70 -16.34
C ALA A 107 -9.19 -6.87 -16.27
N ARG A 108 -9.46 -7.96 -16.98
CA ARG A 108 -8.59 -9.14 -17.09
C ARG A 108 -7.22 -8.76 -17.64
N GLU A 109 -7.16 -8.04 -18.75
CA GLU A 109 -5.91 -7.63 -19.40
C GLU A 109 -5.09 -6.66 -18.55
N ASN A 110 -5.74 -5.72 -17.84
CA ASN A 110 -5.06 -4.85 -16.88
C ASN A 110 -4.35 -5.62 -15.77
N VAL A 111 -4.93 -6.73 -15.32
CA VAL A 111 -4.33 -7.62 -14.30
C VAL A 111 -3.28 -8.51 -14.94
N ALA A 112 -3.53 -9.05 -16.14
CA ALA A 112 -2.63 -9.96 -16.86
C ALA A 112 -1.25 -9.34 -17.13
N LEU A 113 -1.15 -8.03 -17.35
CA LEU A 113 0.13 -7.32 -17.50
C LEU A 113 1.13 -7.62 -16.38
N ILE A 114 0.64 -7.78 -15.16
CA ILE A 114 1.49 -8.09 -14.00
C ILE A 114 1.80 -9.58 -13.93
N THR A 115 0.87 -10.43 -14.33
CA THR A 115 1.09 -11.89 -14.31
C THR A 115 2.16 -12.33 -15.29
N GLU A 116 2.26 -11.67 -16.44
CA GLU A 116 3.26 -11.97 -17.47
C GLU A 116 4.72 -11.69 -17.03
N ILE A 117 4.90 -10.72 -16.13
CA ILE A 117 6.24 -10.31 -15.67
C ILE A 117 6.63 -10.92 -14.32
N SER A 118 5.76 -11.72 -13.70
CA SER A 118 5.95 -12.27 -12.36
C SER A 118 6.03 -13.79 -12.38
N ARG A 119 7.03 -14.37 -11.70
CA ARG A 119 7.28 -15.83 -11.74
C ARG A 119 6.23 -16.69 -11.02
N ASN A 120 5.56 -16.14 -10.01
CA ASN A 120 4.59 -16.86 -9.17
C ASN A 120 3.24 -16.13 -9.08
N ALA A 121 2.83 -15.54 -10.20
CA ALA A 121 1.58 -14.81 -10.25
C ALA A 121 0.38 -15.77 -10.20
N MET A 122 -0.71 -15.29 -9.57
CA MET A 122 -2.00 -15.95 -9.69
C MET A 122 -2.65 -15.57 -11.03
N PRO A 123 -3.51 -16.41 -11.61
CA PRO A 123 -4.29 -16.05 -12.79
C PRO A 123 -5.09 -14.77 -12.58
N ALA A 124 -5.28 -13.97 -13.63
CA ALA A 124 -6.02 -12.71 -13.55
C ALA A 124 -7.45 -12.92 -13.03
N GLU A 125 -8.08 -14.02 -13.43
CA GLU A 125 -9.43 -14.41 -12.99
C GLU A 125 -9.48 -14.69 -11.49
N GLU A 126 -8.46 -15.33 -10.93
CA GLU A 126 -8.33 -15.59 -9.48
C GLU A 126 -8.21 -14.27 -8.74
N ALA A 127 -7.31 -13.39 -9.17
CA ALA A 127 -7.10 -12.07 -8.56
C ALA A 127 -8.38 -11.20 -8.60
N LEU A 128 -9.08 -11.17 -9.73
CA LEU A 128 -10.35 -10.48 -9.89
C LEU A 128 -11.48 -11.13 -9.06
N GLY A 129 -11.45 -12.45 -8.90
CA GLY A 129 -12.37 -13.17 -8.02
C GLY A 129 -12.21 -12.77 -6.55
N MET A 130 -10.97 -12.59 -6.06
CA MET A 130 -10.69 -12.15 -4.68
C MET A 130 -11.32 -10.80 -4.34
N VAL A 131 -11.51 -9.93 -5.33
CA VAL A 131 -12.11 -8.60 -5.17
C VAL A 131 -13.55 -8.51 -5.70
N HIS A 132 -14.22 -9.68 -5.90
CA HIS A 132 -15.61 -9.79 -6.39
C HIS A 132 -15.86 -9.15 -7.76
N LEU A 133 -14.94 -9.34 -8.70
CA LEU A 133 -15.07 -8.88 -10.09
C LEU A 133 -15.10 -10.01 -11.13
N GLY A 134 -15.41 -11.25 -10.72
CA GLY A 134 -15.48 -12.39 -11.64
C GLY A 134 -16.50 -12.23 -12.78
N ALA A 135 -17.56 -11.41 -12.58
CA ALA A 135 -18.55 -11.09 -13.63
C ALA A 135 -18.14 -9.88 -14.51
N ARG A 136 -16.97 -9.28 -14.27
CA ARG A 136 -16.51 -8.05 -14.93
C ARG A 136 -15.21 -8.22 -15.72
N LEU A 137 -14.76 -9.44 -15.92
CA LEU A 137 -13.45 -9.77 -16.52
C LEU A 137 -13.18 -9.04 -17.84
N ASP A 138 -14.18 -9.01 -18.71
CA ASP A 138 -14.05 -8.51 -20.08
C ASP A 138 -14.59 -7.06 -20.24
N HIS A 139 -14.84 -6.35 -19.12
CA HIS A 139 -15.24 -4.96 -19.14
C HIS A 139 -14.03 -4.04 -19.22
N PHE A 140 -14.13 -2.99 -20.03
CA PHE A 140 -13.15 -1.90 -20.09
C PHE A 140 -13.35 -0.94 -18.91
N PRO A 141 -12.32 -0.19 -18.49
CA PRO A 141 -12.43 0.78 -17.40
C PRO A 141 -13.60 1.76 -17.55
N ALA A 142 -13.90 2.22 -18.76
CA ALA A 142 -15.03 3.12 -19.02
C ALA A 142 -16.44 2.48 -18.75
N GLN A 143 -16.51 1.18 -18.62
CA GLN A 143 -17.74 0.42 -18.33
C GLN A 143 -17.87 0.05 -16.85
N LEU A 144 -16.88 0.41 -16.03
CA LEU A 144 -16.78 0.10 -14.62
C LEU A 144 -17.03 1.36 -13.77
N SER A 145 -17.73 1.19 -12.65
CA SER A 145 -17.82 2.24 -11.63
C SER A 145 -16.44 2.53 -11.02
N GLY A 146 -16.27 3.70 -10.37
CA GLY A 146 -15.01 4.05 -9.71
C GLY A 146 -14.55 2.99 -8.71
N GLY A 147 -15.45 2.45 -7.90
CA GLY A 147 -15.11 1.37 -6.96
C GLY A 147 -14.79 0.03 -7.64
N GLU A 148 -15.40 -0.28 -8.79
CA GLU A 148 -15.00 -1.44 -9.59
C GLU A 148 -13.61 -1.24 -10.18
N GLN A 149 -13.30 -0.04 -10.70
CA GLN A 149 -11.96 0.30 -11.20
C GLN A 149 -10.91 0.20 -10.10
N GLN A 150 -11.20 0.69 -8.88
CA GLN A 150 -10.31 0.56 -7.74
C GLN A 150 -10.07 -0.91 -7.37
N ARG A 151 -11.10 -1.74 -7.39
CA ARG A 151 -10.94 -3.17 -7.15
C ARG A 151 -10.14 -3.88 -8.26
N VAL A 152 -10.23 -3.44 -9.53
CA VAL A 152 -9.32 -3.92 -10.60
C VAL A 152 -7.87 -3.53 -10.29
N ALA A 153 -7.63 -2.29 -9.81
CA ALA A 153 -6.30 -1.85 -9.40
C ALA A 153 -5.75 -2.68 -8.23
N ILE A 154 -6.60 -3.05 -7.26
CA ILE A 154 -6.23 -3.97 -6.16
C ILE A 154 -5.89 -5.35 -6.72
N ALA A 155 -6.76 -5.93 -7.57
CA ALA A 155 -6.51 -7.23 -8.21
C ALA A 155 -5.18 -7.25 -8.96
N ARG A 156 -4.88 -6.19 -9.71
CA ARG A 156 -3.60 -6.01 -10.39
C ARG A 156 -2.42 -5.97 -9.42
N ALA A 157 -2.56 -5.26 -8.30
CA ALA A 157 -1.50 -5.16 -7.30
C ALA A 157 -1.18 -6.50 -6.63
N ILE A 158 -2.20 -7.35 -6.39
CA ILE A 158 -2.08 -8.63 -5.68
C ILE A 158 -1.80 -9.83 -6.59
N ALA A 159 -2.00 -9.71 -7.89
CA ALA A 159 -1.84 -10.81 -8.85
C ALA A 159 -0.45 -11.46 -8.79
N LYS A 160 0.57 -10.73 -8.42
CA LYS A 160 1.94 -11.25 -8.22
C LYS A 160 2.20 -11.84 -6.83
N ARG A 161 1.20 -11.91 -5.93
CA ARG A 161 1.30 -12.39 -4.54
C ARG A 161 2.38 -11.60 -3.75
N PRO A 162 2.25 -10.27 -3.66
CA PRO A 162 3.27 -9.45 -3.00
C PRO A 162 3.32 -9.72 -1.49
N GLU A 163 4.52 -9.58 -0.88
CA GLU A 163 4.66 -9.57 0.58
C GLU A 163 4.19 -8.25 1.21
N VAL A 164 4.18 -7.17 0.43
CA VAL A 164 3.82 -5.82 0.87
C VAL A 164 2.77 -5.23 -0.06
N LEU A 165 1.66 -4.76 0.50
CA LEU A 165 0.62 -4.03 -0.22
C LEU A 165 0.57 -2.59 0.30
N LEU A 166 0.85 -1.63 -0.58
CA LEU A 166 0.89 -0.21 -0.28
C LEU A 166 -0.30 0.50 -0.94
N CYS A 167 -1.17 1.12 -0.13
CA CYS A 167 -2.38 1.78 -0.59
C CYS A 167 -2.32 3.28 -0.25
N ASP A 168 -2.29 4.13 -1.27
CA ASP A 168 -2.31 5.59 -1.12
C ASP A 168 -3.73 6.10 -1.38
N GLU A 169 -4.42 6.55 -0.32
CA GLU A 169 -5.80 7.06 -0.34
C GLU A 169 -6.77 6.18 -1.16
N PRO A 170 -6.87 4.87 -0.86
CA PRO A 170 -7.57 3.92 -1.74
C PRO A 170 -9.07 4.17 -1.89
N THR A 171 -9.66 5.03 -1.04
CA THR A 171 -11.08 5.40 -1.08
C THR A 171 -11.31 6.89 -1.31
N GLY A 172 -10.26 7.68 -1.51
CA GLY A 172 -10.33 9.15 -1.53
C GLY A 172 -11.17 9.76 -2.66
N ALA A 173 -11.46 8.98 -3.71
CA ALA A 173 -12.30 9.40 -4.84
C ALA A 173 -13.68 8.70 -4.88
N LEU A 174 -14.07 8.01 -3.79
CA LEU A 174 -15.25 7.16 -3.74
C LEU A 174 -16.28 7.68 -2.72
N ASP A 175 -17.55 7.39 -2.96
CA ASP A 175 -18.59 7.54 -1.95
C ASP A 175 -18.42 6.51 -0.83
N VAL A 176 -19.09 6.74 0.30
CA VAL A 176 -18.96 5.93 1.52
C VAL A 176 -19.22 4.44 1.26
N GLN A 177 -20.33 4.10 0.59
CA GLN A 177 -20.73 2.71 0.37
C GLN A 177 -19.71 1.97 -0.50
N THR A 178 -19.30 2.62 -1.57
CA THR A 178 -18.27 2.09 -2.48
C THR A 178 -16.91 1.98 -1.78
N GLY A 179 -16.56 2.95 -0.92
CA GLY A 179 -15.36 2.93 -0.11
C GLY A 179 -15.30 1.73 0.84
N ILE A 180 -16.42 1.41 1.52
CA ILE A 180 -16.52 0.23 2.39
C ILE A 180 -16.20 -1.06 1.60
N VAL A 181 -16.79 -1.24 0.42
CA VAL A 181 -16.54 -2.43 -0.42
C VAL A 181 -15.08 -2.54 -0.83
N VAL A 182 -14.41 -1.42 -1.10
CA VAL A 182 -12.97 -1.39 -1.41
C VAL A 182 -12.14 -1.78 -0.19
N LEU A 183 -12.48 -1.27 1.00
CA LEU A 183 -11.77 -1.62 2.25
C LEU A 183 -11.98 -3.10 2.62
N GLU A 184 -13.17 -3.65 2.40
CA GLU A 184 -13.44 -5.08 2.58
C GLU A 184 -12.56 -5.93 1.65
N ALA A 185 -12.35 -5.48 0.40
CA ALA A 185 -11.46 -6.16 -0.54
C ALA A 185 -10.00 -6.12 -0.05
N ILE A 186 -9.51 -4.96 0.42
CA ILE A 186 -8.15 -4.81 0.95
C ILE A 186 -7.96 -5.69 2.21
N GLU A 187 -8.90 -5.64 3.14
CA GLU A 187 -8.84 -6.43 4.38
C GLU A 187 -8.84 -7.94 4.10
N ARG A 188 -9.68 -8.39 3.18
CA ARG A 188 -9.72 -9.79 2.73
C ARG A 188 -8.38 -10.22 2.12
N VAL A 189 -7.82 -9.40 1.25
CA VAL A 189 -6.51 -9.65 0.63
C VAL A 189 -5.41 -9.74 1.69
N ASN A 190 -5.37 -8.81 2.64
CA ASN A 190 -4.41 -8.85 3.74
C ASN A 190 -4.49 -10.18 4.51
N ARG A 191 -5.71 -10.63 4.86
CA ARG A 191 -5.91 -11.90 5.58
C ARG A 191 -5.56 -13.13 4.75
N GLN A 192 -5.91 -13.14 3.46
CA GLN A 192 -5.71 -14.32 2.61
C GLN A 192 -4.27 -14.50 2.15
N LEU A 193 -3.57 -13.40 1.88
CA LEU A 193 -2.17 -13.44 1.43
C LEU A 193 -1.15 -13.33 2.58
N GLY A 194 -1.58 -12.86 3.76
CA GLY A 194 -0.66 -12.57 4.86
C GLY A 194 0.31 -11.43 4.56
N ALA A 195 0.00 -10.58 3.58
CA ALA A 195 0.85 -9.47 3.18
C ALA A 195 0.81 -8.34 4.22
N LEU A 196 1.96 -7.76 4.54
CA LEU A 196 1.99 -6.47 5.24
C LEU A 196 1.23 -5.45 4.39
N THR A 197 0.15 -4.88 4.93
CA THR A 197 -0.68 -3.90 4.22
C THR A 197 -0.57 -2.55 4.90
N VAL A 198 -0.16 -1.52 4.16
CA VAL A 198 -0.05 -0.14 4.64
C VAL A 198 -1.02 0.73 3.87
N ILE A 199 -2.00 1.31 4.57
CA ILE A 199 -2.98 2.24 4.01
C ILE A 199 -2.64 3.64 4.48
N ILE A 200 -2.39 4.56 3.55
CA ILE A 200 -2.30 5.98 3.84
C ILE A 200 -3.68 6.60 3.65
N THR A 201 -4.11 7.39 4.62
CA THR A 201 -5.35 8.16 4.51
C THR A 201 -5.37 9.36 5.45
N HIS A 202 -6.22 10.32 5.16
CA HIS A 202 -6.61 11.39 6.08
C HIS A 202 -7.93 11.08 6.81
N ASN A 203 -8.62 10.00 6.42
CA ASN A 203 -9.87 9.58 7.04
C ASN A 203 -9.60 8.77 8.33
N ALA A 204 -9.85 9.40 9.48
CA ALA A 204 -9.59 8.80 10.78
C ALA A 204 -10.46 7.57 11.09
N VAL A 205 -11.60 7.42 10.41
CA VAL A 205 -12.51 6.28 10.62
C VAL A 205 -11.85 4.94 10.26
N MET A 206 -10.90 4.95 9.32
CA MET A 206 -10.16 3.74 8.94
C MET A 206 -9.23 3.22 10.04
N ALA A 207 -8.95 4.03 11.09
CA ALA A 207 -8.10 3.62 12.20
C ALA A 207 -8.60 2.33 12.87
N ASP A 208 -9.92 2.17 13.00
CA ASP A 208 -10.51 1.07 13.74
C ASP A 208 -10.35 -0.29 13.04
N MET A 209 -10.13 -0.32 11.72
CA MET A 209 -9.93 -1.56 10.98
C MET A 209 -8.48 -2.07 10.97
N ALA A 210 -7.53 -1.27 11.46
CA ALA A 210 -6.10 -1.61 11.48
C ALA A 210 -5.71 -2.44 12.70
N ASP A 211 -4.59 -3.17 12.63
CA ASP A 211 -3.90 -3.67 13.82
C ASP A 211 -3.20 -2.54 14.53
N ARG A 212 -2.57 -1.66 13.73
CA ARG A 212 -1.76 -0.57 14.22
C ARG A 212 -2.04 0.72 13.45
N VAL A 213 -2.23 1.80 14.19
CA VAL A 213 -2.42 3.15 13.65
C VAL A 213 -1.17 3.97 13.93
N ILE A 214 -0.59 4.53 12.89
CA ILE A 214 0.60 5.39 12.98
C ILE A 214 0.19 6.81 12.55
N ARG A 215 0.38 7.78 13.44
CA ARG A 215 0.07 9.17 13.15
C ARG A 215 1.33 9.92 12.73
N PHE A 216 1.25 10.54 11.57
CA PHE A 216 2.31 11.37 10.99
C PHE A 216 1.99 12.86 11.11
N SER A 217 2.99 13.66 11.50
CA SER A 217 2.99 15.13 11.37
C SER A 217 4.43 15.60 11.15
N ASP A 218 4.60 16.59 10.27
CA ASP A 218 5.87 17.26 10.01
C ASP A 218 7.03 16.28 9.72
N GLY A 219 6.76 15.25 8.92
CA GLY A 219 7.73 14.25 8.53
C GLY A 219 8.15 13.28 9.65
N ARG A 220 7.41 13.22 10.75
CA ARG A 220 7.72 12.39 11.93
C ARG A 220 6.55 11.52 12.35
N VAL A 221 6.86 10.41 13.01
CA VAL A 221 5.89 9.63 13.77
C VAL A 221 5.56 10.36 15.06
N GLN A 222 4.32 10.77 15.24
CA GLN A 222 3.82 11.44 16.45
C GLN A 222 3.35 10.44 17.51
N SER A 223 2.65 9.39 17.06
CA SER A 223 2.17 8.35 17.94
C SER A 223 1.94 7.05 17.19
N ILE A 224 2.02 5.96 17.92
CA ILE A 224 1.68 4.61 17.46
C ILE A 224 0.64 4.07 18.43
N GLN A 225 -0.49 3.62 17.90
CA GLN A 225 -1.56 2.98 18.65
C GLN A 225 -1.76 1.57 18.13
N GLN A 226 -1.80 0.59 19.01
CA GLN A 226 -2.21 -0.79 18.67
C GLN A 226 -3.67 -0.99 19.03
N ASN A 227 -4.44 -1.56 18.12
CA ASN A 227 -5.80 -1.99 18.39
C ASN A 227 -5.78 -3.44 18.88
N THR A 228 -6.60 -3.73 19.87
CA THR A 228 -6.76 -5.10 20.40
C THR A 228 -7.57 -5.99 19.47
N GLN A 229 -8.39 -5.39 18.63
CA GLN A 229 -9.24 -6.05 17.65
C GLN A 229 -9.52 -5.12 16.47
N ARG A 230 -9.48 -5.64 15.26
CA ARG A 230 -9.88 -4.91 14.05
C ARG A 230 -11.41 -4.82 13.97
N ALA A 231 -11.94 -3.65 13.69
CA ALA A 231 -13.32 -3.48 13.28
C ALA A 231 -13.51 -3.98 11.83
N LEU A 232 -14.70 -4.50 11.53
CA LEU A 232 -15.04 -4.82 10.14
C LEU A 232 -15.24 -3.52 9.36
N PRO A 233 -14.79 -3.42 8.08
CA PRO A 233 -15.02 -2.24 7.25
C PRO A 233 -16.50 -1.83 7.17
N SER A 234 -17.42 -2.81 7.12
CA SER A 234 -18.87 -2.58 7.11
C SER A 234 -19.43 -1.94 8.39
N SER A 235 -18.69 -1.98 9.50
CA SER A 235 -19.09 -1.35 10.78
C SER A 235 -18.56 0.07 10.96
N LEU A 236 -17.71 0.55 10.04
CA LEU A 236 -17.13 1.89 10.11
C LEU A 236 -18.22 2.95 9.89
N LYS A 237 -18.21 3.98 10.75
CA LYS A 237 -19.14 5.12 10.66
C LYS A 237 -18.38 6.30 10.06
N TRP A 238 -18.59 6.54 8.77
CA TRP A 238 -17.94 7.61 7.99
C TRP A 238 -18.52 8.99 8.34
#